data_36819d0baf0daacfedb083ce8ac8f804
#
_entry.id   36819d0baf0daacfedb083ce8ac8f804
#
_cell.length_a   1.000
_cell.length_b   1.000
_cell.length_c   1.000
_cell.angle_alpha   90.00
_cell.angle_beta   90.00
_cell.angle_gamma   90.00
#
_symmetry.space_group_name_H-M   'P 1'
#
loop_
_entity.id
_entity.type
_entity.pdbx_description
1 polymer ?
#
loop_
_entity_poly.entity_id
_entity_poly.type
_entity_poly.pdbx_seq_one_letter_code
_entity_poly.pdbx_strand_id
1 'polypeptide(L)'
;MRIDDYCALSQGGLVLKEPLQRYQRKNILTDNPRMHQQLDMLDRMSATPRPLTLVGEKGSGKDMVSQYAHEVSSRRDKPLFHVDCAYLTSEQIGLQLFGSAGARSEGLLRQAAGGTLTIENADLMPPQMQYRLIEHISAAEGSDQDARYIIGLKQSLHDSDGLIDPFVFYFGSSVFHIPPLRKRPEDILLLSLQQLMQIKKEYFIERSLSPEVMAAMLSYEWPGNIRQLINTVDRMAFFSDTNLIHSVSIFRNSLSEDQQYGMTTPGKVHLPASKSLKEITLEYEVLIINQYIEEYGSLRKAAAALKSSPSVLSSKLTKFYAAHISKDDTF
;
A
#
# COMPACT_ATOMS: atom_id res chain seq x y z
N MET A 1 12.81 -19.85 -6.65
CA MET A 1 11.61 -20.54 -7.14
C MET A 1 11.15 -19.80 -8.39
N ARG A 2 10.76 -20.47 -9.45
CA ARG A 2 10.38 -19.81 -10.72
C ARG A 2 8.87 -19.66 -10.77
N ILE A 3 8.39 -18.60 -11.40
CA ILE A 3 6.93 -18.38 -11.64
C ILE A 3 6.25 -19.62 -12.23
N ASP A 4 7.00 -20.39 -13.05
CA ASP A 4 6.55 -21.65 -13.65
C ASP A 4 6.14 -22.71 -12.62
N ASP A 5 6.56 -22.60 -11.37
CA ASP A 5 6.27 -23.59 -10.31
C ASP A 5 4.81 -23.51 -9.86
N TYR A 6 4.20 -22.34 -9.88
CA TYR A 6 2.80 -22.12 -9.41
C TYR A 6 1.83 -21.58 -10.46
N CYS A 7 2.33 -21.24 -11.65
CA CYS A 7 1.52 -20.68 -12.72
C CYS A 7 1.57 -21.53 -13.99
N ALA A 8 0.48 -21.53 -14.74
CA ALA A 8 0.40 -22.07 -16.10
C ALA A 8 -0.04 -20.98 -17.07
N LEU A 9 0.48 -21.03 -18.29
CA LEU A 9 -0.05 -20.23 -19.38
C LEU A 9 -1.36 -20.86 -19.89
N SER A 10 -2.45 -20.13 -19.82
CA SER A 10 -3.74 -20.52 -20.39
C SER A 10 -4.27 -19.38 -21.23
N GLN A 11 -4.61 -19.64 -22.48
CA GLN A 11 -5.13 -18.65 -23.44
C GLN A 11 -4.29 -17.36 -23.55
N GLY A 12 -2.94 -17.48 -23.43
CA GLY A 12 -2.01 -16.37 -23.49
C GLY A 12 -1.81 -15.57 -22.19
N GLY A 13 -2.46 -15.97 -21.10
CA GLY A 13 -2.33 -15.33 -19.78
C GLY A 13 -1.90 -16.31 -18.68
N LEU A 14 -1.43 -15.77 -17.57
CA LEU A 14 -0.98 -16.55 -16.42
C LEU A 14 -2.17 -16.96 -15.55
N VAL A 15 -2.25 -18.26 -15.22
CA VAL A 15 -3.27 -18.84 -14.32
C VAL A 15 -2.57 -19.66 -13.24
N LEU A 16 -3.06 -19.63 -12.02
CA LEU A 16 -2.52 -20.45 -10.92
C LEU A 16 -2.80 -21.94 -11.15
N LYS A 17 -1.76 -22.76 -10.99
CA LYS A 17 -1.84 -24.23 -11.10
C LYS A 17 -2.35 -24.93 -9.85
N GLU A 18 -2.06 -24.37 -8.67
CA GLU A 18 -2.28 -25.02 -7.39
C GLU A 18 -2.89 -24.09 -6.34
N PRO A 19 -3.51 -24.63 -5.29
CA PRO A 19 -3.96 -23.84 -4.14
C PRO A 19 -2.79 -23.12 -3.50
N LEU A 20 -2.97 -21.83 -3.20
CA LEU A 20 -1.96 -20.95 -2.61
C LEU A 20 -1.56 -21.34 -1.17
N GLN A 21 -2.12 -22.42 -0.62
CA GLN A 21 -1.92 -22.84 0.77
C GLN A 21 -0.45 -23.01 1.16
N ARG A 22 0.42 -23.46 0.23
CA ARG A 22 1.87 -23.62 0.52
C ARG A 22 2.62 -22.30 0.67
N TYR A 23 2.06 -21.20 0.12
CA TYR A 23 2.61 -19.84 0.20
C TYR A 23 1.98 -19.03 1.32
N GLN A 24 0.99 -19.60 2.00
CA GLN A 24 0.18 -18.92 2.98
C GLN A 24 0.57 -19.35 4.40
N ARG A 25 0.87 -18.36 5.23
CA ARG A 25 0.94 -18.50 6.68
C ARG A 25 -0.23 -17.75 7.28
N LYS A 26 -1.29 -18.47 7.64
CA LYS A 26 -2.57 -17.88 8.07
C LYS A 26 -3.05 -16.83 7.04
N ASN A 27 -3.05 -15.54 7.39
CA ASN A 27 -3.46 -14.43 6.56
C ASN A 27 -2.32 -13.80 5.71
N ILE A 28 -1.08 -14.22 5.89
CA ILE A 28 0.07 -13.70 5.14
C ILE A 28 0.38 -14.62 3.96
N LEU A 29 0.35 -14.06 2.76
CA LEU A 29 0.72 -14.72 1.52
C LEU A 29 2.04 -14.13 1.01
N THR A 30 3.06 -14.99 0.84
CA THR A 30 4.38 -14.59 0.34
C THR A 30 5.10 -15.77 -0.30
N ASP A 31 5.85 -15.53 -1.37
CA ASP A 31 6.82 -16.47 -1.97
C ASP A 31 8.27 -15.95 -1.80
N ASN A 32 8.44 -14.82 -1.12
CA ASN A 32 9.75 -14.24 -0.90
C ASN A 32 10.50 -14.97 0.22
N PRO A 33 11.69 -15.58 -0.05
CA PRO A 33 12.44 -16.37 0.94
C PRO A 33 12.86 -15.56 2.18
N ARG A 34 13.18 -14.27 1.99
CA ARG A 34 13.54 -13.39 3.12
C ARG A 34 12.35 -13.13 4.01
N MET A 35 11.16 -12.95 3.42
CA MET A 35 9.95 -12.76 4.20
C MET A 35 9.61 -14.02 5.00
N HIS A 36 9.79 -15.23 4.45
CA HIS A 36 9.62 -16.47 5.22
C HIS A 36 10.57 -16.53 6.42
N GLN A 37 11.85 -16.23 6.24
CA GLN A 37 12.82 -16.18 7.34
C GLN A 37 12.44 -15.14 8.41
N GLN A 38 11.94 -13.99 7.98
CA GLN A 38 11.47 -12.95 8.89
C GLN A 38 10.23 -13.41 9.67
N LEU A 39 9.28 -14.11 9.03
CA LEU A 39 8.11 -14.67 9.71
C LEU A 39 8.51 -15.74 10.74
N ASP A 40 9.53 -16.57 10.47
CA ASP A 40 10.07 -17.51 11.47
C ASP A 40 10.67 -16.78 12.69
N MET A 41 11.27 -15.61 12.47
CA MET A 41 11.74 -14.75 13.55
C MET A 41 10.57 -14.14 14.33
N LEU A 42 9.54 -13.67 13.60
CA LEU A 42 8.33 -13.10 14.19
C LEU A 42 7.60 -14.13 15.08
N ASP A 43 7.54 -15.40 14.67
CA ASP A 43 6.96 -16.48 15.49
C ASP A 43 7.65 -16.57 16.85
N ARG A 44 9.01 -16.57 16.85
CA ARG A 44 9.80 -16.58 18.10
C ARG A 44 9.60 -15.34 18.95
N MET A 45 9.55 -14.15 18.34
CA MET A 45 9.27 -12.89 19.03
C MET A 45 7.85 -12.88 19.61
N SER A 46 6.89 -13.46 18.88
CA SER A 46 5.48 -13.49 19.28
C SER A 46 5.18 -14.48 20.40
N ALA A 47 6.03 -15.48 20.59
CA ALA A 47 5.94 -16.40 21.74
C ALA A 47 6.27 -15.71 23.08
N THR A 48 6.88 -14.52 23.07
CA THR A 48 7.20 -13.76 24.27
C THR A 48 6.14 -12.71 24.55
N PRO A 49 5.93 -12.30 25.83
CA PRO A 49 5.00 -11.23 26.18
C PRO A 49 5.52 -9.82 25.83
N ARG A 50 6.76 -9.73 25.33
CA ARG A 50 7.42 -8.44 25.04
C ARG A 50 6.66 -7.64 23.99
N PRO A 51 6.74 -6.30 24.05
CA PRO A 51 6.20 -5.44 23.01
C PRO A 51 6.87 -5.72 21.67
N LEU A 52 6.16 -5.48 20.58
CA LEU A 52 6.63 -5.67 19.21
C LEU A 52 6.53 -4.35 18.46
N THR A 53 7.59 -3.96 17.78
CA THR A 53 7.59 -2.81 16.87
C THR A 53 7.64 -3.30 15.42
N LEU A 54 6.63 -2.93 14.64
CA LEU A 54 6.55 -3.19 13.20
C LEU A 54 6.98 -1.94 12.44
N VAL A 55 8.05 -2.04 11.68
CA VAL A 55 8.56 -0.96 10.84
C VAL A 55 8.32 -1.29 9.38
N GLY A 56 7.64 -0.41 8.65
CA GLY A 56 7.39 -0.61 7.23
C GLY A 56 6.59 0.52 6.60
N GLU A 57 6.76 0.71 5.31
CA GLU A 57 6.09 1.73 4.54
C GLU A 57 4.55 1.60 4.60
N LYS A 58 3.84 2.68 4.25
CA LYS A 58 2.38 2.66 4.15
C LYS A 58 1.94 1.59 3.14
N GLY A 59 0.95 0.78 3.51
CA GLY A 59 0.41 -0.28 2.66
C GLY A 59 1.30 -1.53 2.52
N SER A 60 2.39 -1.66 3.29
CA SER A 60 3.29 -2.82 3.25
C SER A 60 2.73 -4.09 3.91
N GLY A 61 1.60 -3.98 4.63
CA GLY A 61 0.93 -5.08 5.32
C GLY A 61 1.18 -5.14 6.82
N LYS A 62 1.53 -4.03 7.49
CA LYS A 62 1.72 -3.98 8.95
C LYS A 62 0.50 -4.52 9.72
N ASP A 63 -0.73 -4.15 9.31
CA ASP A 63 -1.96 -4.61 9.93
C ASP A 63 -2.06 -6.16 9.92
N MET A 64 -1.77 -6.77 8.76
CA MET A 64 -1.77 -8.24 8.63
C MET A 64 -0.69 -8.90 9.47
N VAL A 65 0.50 -8.28 9.56
CA VAL A 65 1.60 -8.79 10.38
C VAL A 65 1.28 -8.65 11.87
N SER A 66 0.63 -7.57 12.30
CA SER A 66 0.21 -7.40 13.70
C SER A 66 -0.85 -8.44 14.10
N GLN A 67 -1.84 -8.67 13.24
CA GLN A 67 -2.84 -9.72 13.43
C GLN A 67 -2.17 -11.11 13.50
N TYR A 68 -1.27 -11.41 12.58
CA TYR A 68 -0.52 -12.66 12.58
C TYR A 68 0.29 -12.85 13.89
N ALA A 69 0.99 -11.79 14.33
CA ALA A 69 1.76 -11.82 15.57
C ALA A 69 0.90 -12.09 16.81
N HIS A 70 -0.34 -11.57 16.82
CA HIS A 70 -1.32 -11.90 17.85
C HIS A 70 -1.76 -13.36 17.77
N GLU A 71 -2.13 -13.85 16.59
CA GLU A 71 -2.66 -15.20 16.35
C GLU A 71 -1.63 -16.33 16.64
N VAL A 72 -0.32 -16.07 16.55
CA VAL A 72 0.73 -17.02 16.89
C VAL A 72 1.25 -16.86 18.32
N SER A 73 0.71 -15.90 19.08
CA SER A 73 1.11 -15.65 20.46
C SER A 73 0.35 -16.51 21.48
N SER A 74 0.81 -16.46 22.73
CA SER A 74 0.09 -17.06 23.86
C SER A 74 -1.25 -16.38 24.16
N ARG A 75 -1.51 -15.18 23.60
CA ARG A 75 -2.74 -14.38 23.77
C ARG A 75 -3.70 -14.50 22.59
N ARG A 76 -3.53 -15.45 21.69
CA ARG A 76 -4.33 -15.64 20.46
C ARG A 76 -5.83 -15.77 20.70
N ASP A 77 -6.24 -16.31 21.86
CA ASP A 77 -7.65 -16.52 22.22
C ASP A 77 -8.20 -15.32 23.06
N LYS A 78 -7.40 -14.25 23.19
CA LYS A 78 -7.74 -13.03 23.93
C LYS A 78 -8.08 -11.90 22.94
N PRO A 79 -8.71 -10.80 23.41
CA PRO A 79 -9.06 -9.71 22.53
C PRO A 79 -7.83 -9.06 21.85
N LEU A 80 -8.02 -8.68 20.57
CA LEU A 80 -7.11 -7.83 19.82
C LEU A 80 -7.81 -6.50 19.53
N PHE A 81 -7.25 -5.41 20.02
CA PHE A 81 -7.72 -4.06 19.72
C PHE A 81 -6.75 -3.33 18.83
N HIS A 82 -7.27 -2.37 18.07
CA HIS A 82 -6.50 -1.58 17.12
C HIS A 82 -6.85 -0.09 17.25
N VAL A 83 -5.83 0.77 17.20
CA VAL A 83 -5.96 2.22 17.08
C VAL A 83 -4.96 2.74 16.07
N ASP A 84 -5.38 3.64 15.18
CA ASP A 84 -4.51 4.30 14.21
C ASP A 84 -4.44 5.80 14.51
N CYS A 85 -3.26 6.27 14.92
CA CYS A 85 -3.04 7.67 15.28
C CYS A 85 -3.13 8.63 14.07
N ALA A 86 -3.01 8.15 12.84
CA ALA A 86 -3.05 9.00 11.64
C ALA A 86 -4.41 9.64 11.37
N TYR A 87 -5.51 9.07 11.89
CA TYR A 87 -6.87 9.53 11.63
C TYR A 87 -7.53 10.20 12.85
N LEU A 88 -6.78 10.44 13.91
CA LEU A 88 -7.29 10.92 15.18
C LEU A 88 -6.63 12.23 15.57
N THR A 89 -7.40 13.12 16.19
CA THR A 89 -6.84 14.27 16.90
C THR A 89 -6.19 13.84 18.22
N SER A 90 -5.33 14.68 18.79
CA SER A 90 -4.70 14.40 20.09
C SER A 90 -5.72 14.07 21.20
N GLU A 91 -6.85 14.77 21.22
CA GLU A 91 -7.94 14.51 22.18
C GLU A 91 -8.59 13.16 21.95
N GLN A 92 -8.83 12.81 20.67
CA GLN A 92 -9.42 11.52 20.30
C GLN A 92 -8.49 10.36 20.63
N ILE A 93 -7.17 10.50 20.41
CA ILE A 93 -6.17 9.50 20.82
C ILE A 93 -6.25 9.31 22.34
N GLY A 94 -6.26 10.41 23.11
CA GLY A 94 -6.38 10.35 24.57
C GLY A 94 -7.66 9.66 25.03
N LEU A 95 -8.81 10.02 24.42
CA LEU A 95 -10.10 9.43 24.75
C LEU A 95 -10.16 7.94 24.40
N GLN A 96 -9.67 7.54 23.24
CA GLN A 96 -9.68 6.13 22.82
C GLN A 96 -8.75 5.28 23.68
N LEU A 97 -7.53 5.72 23.96
CA LEU A 97 -6.57 4.95 24.73
C LEU A 97 -6.92 4.88 26.21
N PHE A 98 -7.21 6.02 26.82
CA PHE A 98 -7.34 6.13 28.29
C PHE A 98 -8.79 6.22 28.79
N GLY A 99 -9.76 6.45 27.88
CA GLY A 99 -11.14 6.71 28.28
C GLY A 99 -11.35 8.10 28.86
N SER A 100 -12.56 8.35 29.36
CA SER A 100 -12.95 9.61 30.00
C SER A 100 -13.38 9.38 31.42
N ALA A 101 -12.92 10.21 32.33
CA ALA A 101 -13.24 10.13 33.78
C ALA A 101 -14.74 10.33 34.11
N GLY A 102 -15.53 10.89 33.19
CA GLY A 102 -16.98 11.17 33.39
C GLY A 102 -17.92 10.37 32.48
N ALA A 103 -17.41 9.69 31.46
CA ALA A 103 -18.21 8.87 30.55
C ALA A 103 -18.00 7.39 30.90
N ARG A 104 -19.06 6.58 30.75
CA ARG A 104 -19.01 5.11 30.95
C ARG A 104 -18.15 4.37 29.90
N SER A 105 -17.20 5.07 29.25
CA SER A 105 -16.32 4.54 28.21
C SER A 105 -14.97 4.19 28.82
N GLU A 106 -14.73 2.90 28.99
CA GLU A 106 -13.40 2.38 29.30
C GLU A 106 -12.49 2.56 28.10
N GLY A 107 -11.27 3.10 28.31
CA GLY A 107 -10.26 3.22 27.25
C GLY A 107 -9.76 1.84 26.77
N LEU A 108 -9.22 1.83 25.55
CA LEU A 108 -8.69 0.59 24.93
C LEU A 108 -7.59 -0.07 25.77
N LEU A 109 -6.82 0.68 26.52
CA LEU A 109 -5.79 0.13 27.41
C LEU A 109 -6.37 -0.81 28.48
N ARG A 110 -7.53 -0.48 29.04
CA ARG A 110 -8.24 -1.37 29.98
C ARG A 110 -8.93 -2.52 29.27
N GLN A 111 -9.59 -2.25 28.14
CA GLN A 111 -10.29 -3.29 27.38
C GLN A 111 -9.32 -4.36 26.85
N ALA A 112 -8.08 -3.97 26.55
CA ALA A 112 -7.02 -4.87 26.06
C ALA A 112 -6.38 -5.72 27.17
N ALA A 113 -6.78 -5.58 28.41
CA ALA A 113 -6.23 -6.34 29.54
C ALA A 113 -6.24 -7.85 29.25
N GLY A 114 -5.09 -8.50 29.46
CA GLY A 114 -4.86 -9.92 29.11
C GLY A 114 -4.72 -10.19 27.61
N GLY A 115 -5.07 -9.24 26.72
CA GLY A 115 -5.06 -9.34 25.27
C GLY A 115 -3.90 -8.62 24.60
N THR A 116 -4.18 -8.04 23.43
CA THR A 116 -3.20 -7.30 22.62
C THR A 116 -3.80 -5.97 22.14
N LEU A 117 -3.02 -4.90 22.21
CA LEU A 117 -3.35 -3.60 21.63
C LEU A 117 -2.33 -3.25 20.55
N THR A 118 -2.81 -3.03 19.34
CA THR A 118 -2.01 -2.52 18.22
C THR A 118 -2.22 -1.01 18.08
N ILE A 119 -1.11 -0.26 17.99
CA ILE A 119 -1.09 1.20 17.82
C ILE A 119 -0.34 1.50 16.53
N GLU A 120 -1.06 1.82 15.47
CA GLU A 120 -0.49 2.21 14.18
C GLU A 120 -0.14 3.69 14.14
N ASN A 121 0.92 4.03 13.36
CA ASN A 121 1.43 5.39 13.23
C ASN A 121 1.72 6.04 14.59
N ALA A 122 2.37 5.30 15.49
CA ALA A 122 2.63 5.73 16.86
C ALA A 122 3.55 6.96 16.94
N ASP A 123 4.34 7.23 15.90
CA ASP A 123 5.13 8.45 15.69
C ASP A 123 4.28 9.73 15.60
N LEU A 124 2.99 9.61 15.29
CA LEU A 124 2.04 10.74 15.28
C LEU A 124 1.37 10.98 16.64
N MET A 125 1.65 10.14 17.64
CA MET A 125 1.13 10.31 18.98
C MET A 125 1.85 11.49 19.69
N PRO A 126 1.11 12.45 20.29
CA PRO A 126 1.72 13.56 21.02
C PRO A 126 2.63 13.07 22.16
N PRO A 127 3.77 13.74 22.44
CA PRO A 127 4.71 13.34 23.49
C PRO A 127 4.05 13.10 24.86
N GLN A 128 3.10 13.94 25.25
CA GLN A 128 2.37 13.77 26.51
C GLN A 128 1.58 12.45 26.58
N MET A 129 1.02 12.02 25.45
CA MET A 129 0.29 10.74 25.39
C MET A 129 1.25 9.55 25.39
N GLN A 130 2.44 9.70 24.81
CA GLN A 130 3.49 8.68 24.87
C GLN A 130 3.96 8.48 26.32
N TYR A 131 4.20 9.55 27.10
CA TYR A 131 4.54 9.45 28.53
C TYR A 131 3.44 8.74 29.31
N ARG A 132 2.18 9.14 29.14
CA ARG A 132 1.04 8.50 29.82
C ARG A 132 0.90 7.02 29.45
N LEU A 133 1.18 6.65 28.17
CA LEU A 133 1.17 5.27 27.74
C LEU A 133 2.25 4.46 28.45
N ILE A 134 3.48 4.96 28.51
CA ILE A 134 4.59 4.27 29.22
C ILE A 134 4.32 4.15 30.71
N GLU A 135 3.79 5.17 31.37
CA GLU A 135 3.36 5.12 32.79
C GLU A 135 2.31 4.03 33.00
N HIS A 136 1.29 4.00 32.13
CA HIS A 136 0.23 2.98 32.22
C HIS A 136 0.80 1.56 32.05
N ILE A 137 1.66 1.36 31.06
CA ILE A 137 2.29 0.06 30.78
C ILE A 137 3.12 -0.38 31.99
N SER A 138 3.95 0.51 32.53
CA SER A 138 4.80 0.20 33.70
C SER A 138 4.00 -0.12 34.94
N ALA A 139 2.86 0.56 35.15
CA ALA A 139 1.96 0.29 36.28
C ALA A 139 1.17 -1.03 36.11
N ALA A 140 0.88 -1.44 34.90
CA ALA A 140 0.12 -2.65 34.58
C ALA A 140 0.99 -3.91 34.50
N GLU A 141 2.31 -3.78 34.38
CA GLU A 141 3.23 -4.90 34.18
C GLU A 141 3.12 -5.95 35.33
N GLY A 142 2.88 -7.20 34.93
CA GLY A 142 2.71 -8.32 35.86
C GLY A 142 1.37 -8.33 36.63
N SER A 143 0.43 -7.46 36.32
CA SER A 143 -0.92 -7.44 36.87
C SER A 143 -1.95 -8.04 35.90
N ASP A 144 -3.20 -8.20 36.39
CA ASP A 144 -4.34 -8.61 35.55
C ASP A 144 -4.70 -7.55 34.47
N GLN A 145 -4.14 -6.35 34.57
CA GLN A 145 -4.30 -5.28 33.60
C GLN A 145 -3.22 -5.30 32.48
N ASP A 146 -2.28 -6.22 32.54
CA ASP A 146 -1.21 -6.34 31.56
C ASP A 146 -1.75 -6.70 30.17
N ALA A 147 -1.31 -5.95 29.15
CA ALA A 147 -1.60 -6.20 27.75
C ALA A 147 -0.31 -6.30 26.95
N ARG A 148 -0.35 -7.03 25.83
CA ARG A 148 0.74 -6.98 24.85
C ARG A 148 0.55 -5.81 23.91
N TYR A 149 1.62 -5.04 23.67
CA TYR A 149 1.58 -3.89 22.79
C TYR A 149 2.32 -4.18 21.48
N ILE A 150 1.69 -3.85 20.36
CA ILE A 150 2.30 -3.89 19.02
C ILE A 150 2.20 -2.47 18.46
N ILE A 151 3.34 -1.84 18.14
CA ILE A 151 3.34 -0.51 17.51
C ILE A 151 3.73 -0.61 16.04
N GLY A 152 3.06 0.18 15.20
CA GLY A 152 3.35 0.32 13.79
C GLY A 152 4.00 1.67 13.50
N LEU A 153 5.16 1.67 12.83
CA LEU A 153 5.90 2.85 12.42
C LEU A 153 6.17 2.81 10.91
N LYS A 154 6.28 3.99 10.32
CA LYS A 154 6.66 4.12 8.90
C LYS A 154 8.17 4.02 8.71
N GLN A 155 8.93 4.54 9.65
CA GLN A 155 10.41 4.57 9.68
C GLN A 155 10.92 3.88 10.95
N SER A 156 12.23 3.69 11.04
CA SER A 156 12.81 3.12 12.27
C SER A 156 12.55 4.03 13.48
N LEU A 157 12.58 3.45 14.68
CA LEU A 157 12.39 4.19 15.95
C LEU A 157 13.35 5.39 16.07
N HIS A 158 14.59 5.24 15.59
CA HIS A 158 15.61 6.29 15.68
C HIS A 158 15.47 7.37 14.60
N ASP A 159 14.81 7.06 13.48
CA ASP A 159 14.60 7.98 12.37
C ASP A 159 13.20 8.64 12.42
N SER A 160 12.38 8.25 13.40
CA SER A 160 11.03 8.78 13.57
C SER A 160 11.06 10.04 14.43
N ASP A 161 10.75 11.19 13.82
CA ASP A 161 10.57 12.43 14.53
C ASP A 161 9.36 12.33 15.50
N GLY A 162 9.47 12.95 16.67
CA GLY A 162 8.36 13.05 17.62
C GLY A 162 8.26 11.90 18.63
N LEU A 163 9.10 10.88 18.57
CA LEU A 163 9.17 9.84 19.60
C LEU A 163 10.06 10.29 20.77
N ILE A 164 9.58 10.10 22.01
CA ILE A 164 10.37 10.37 23.21
C ILE A 164 11.30 9.20 23.56
N ASP A 165 12.44 9.49 24.19
CA ASP A 165 13.45 8.47 24.56
C ASP A 165 12.88 7.30 25.37
N PRO A 166 12.02 7.49 26.39
CA PRO A 166 11.41 6.37 27.11
C PRO A 166 10.57 5.45 26.22
N PHE A 167 9.88 6.02 25.20
CA PHE A 167 9.09 5.25 24.24
C PHE A 167 10.01 4.42 23.34
N VAL A 168 11.06 5.04 22.79
CA VAL A 168 12.07 4.37 21.97
C VAL A 168 12.76 3.25 22.76
N PHE A 169 13.12 3.50 24.02
CA PHE A 169 13.75 2.50 24.88
C PHE A 169 12.84 1.28 25.12
N TYR A 170 11.56 1.52 25.47
CA TYR A 170 10.62 0.44 25.77
C TYR A 170 10.29 -0.40 24.54
N PHE A 171 9.99 0.24 23.41
CA PHE A 171 9.58 -0.41 22.18
C PHE A 171 10.74 -0.87 21.29
N GLY A 172 11.97 -0.45 21.56
CA GLY A 172 13.16 -0.80 20.78
C GLY A 172 13.67 -2.24 20.98
N SER A 173 13.14 -2.97 21.98
CA SER A 173 13.63 -4.32 22.33
C SER A 173 13.31 -5.40 21.31
N SER A 174 12.26 -5.24 20.51
CA SER A 174 11.79 -6.23 19.53
C SER A 174 11.25 -5.54 18.29
N VAL A 175 12.13 -5.31 17.31
CA VAL A 175 11.81 -4.62 16.07
C VAL A 175 11.74 -5.59 14.90
N PHE A 176 10.64 -5.54 14.16
CA PHE A 176 10.42 -6.33 12.97
C PHE A 176 10.26 -5.42 11.75
N HIS A 177 11.12 -5.60 10.75
CA HIS A 177 11.10 -4.79 9.52
C HIS A 177 10.34 -5.49 8.41
N ILE A 178 9.30 -4.85 7.89
CA ILE A 178 8.54 -5.34 6.74
C ILE A 178 9.13 -4.72 5.47
N PRO A 179 9.70 -5.52 4.56
CA PRO A 179 10.28 -4.99 3.34
C PRO A 179 9.20 -4.38 2.44
N PRO A 180 9.47 -3.26 1.75
CA PRO A 180 8.55 -2.73 0.76
C PRO A 180 8.37 -3.70 -0.42
N LEU A 181 7.23 -3.60 -1.11
CA LEU A 181 6.83 -4.55 -2.16
C LEU A 181 7.86 -4.66 -3.29
N ARG A 182 8.51 -3.55 -3.68
CA ARG A 182 9.61 -3.53 -4.68
C ARG A 182 10.83 -4.39 -4.32
N LYS A 183 11.01 -4.73 -3.03
CA LYS A 183 12.09 -5.63 -2.54
C LYS A 183 11.65 -7.10 -2.45
N ARG A 184 10.43 -7.41 -2.85
CA ARG A 184 9.87 -8.76 -2.90
C ARG A 184 9.05 -8.97 -4.18
N PRO A 185 9.71 -8.94 -5.34
CA PRO A 185 9.04 -9.01 -6.64
C PRO A 185 8.24 -10.29 -6.84
N GLU A 186 8.59 -11.39 -6.18
CA GLU A 186 7.85 -12.65 -6.19
C GLU A 186 6.41 -12.46 -5.69
N ASP A 187 6.24 -11.62 -4.67
CA ASP A 187 4.94 -11.34 -4.07
C ASP A 187 4.05 -10.47 -4.98
N ILE A 188 4.62 -9.68 -5.88
CA ILE A 188 3.83 -8.82 -6.81
C ILE A 188 2.88 -9.67 -7.62
N LEU A 189 3.39 -10.68 -8.30
CA LEU A 189 2.57 -11.55 -9.14
C LEU A 189 1.68 -12.48 -8.32
N LEU A 190 2.21 -13.04 -7.23
CA LEU A 190 1.47 -13.93 -6.33
C LEU A 190 0.22 -13.23 -5.76
N LEU A 191 0.38 -12.01 -5.22
CA LEU A 191 -0.73 -11.22 -4.66
C LEU A 191 -1.70 -10.77 -5.75
N SER A 192 -1.21 -10.43 -6.94
CA SER A 192 -2.07 -10.07 -8.07
C SER A 192 -2.96 -11.22 -8.52
N LEU A 193 -2.40 -12.42 -8.62
CA LEU A 193 -3.17 -13.61 -8.99
C LEU A 193 -4.18 -14.00 -7.90
N GLN A 194 -3.79 -13.89 -6.62
CA GLN A 194 -4.71 -14.08 -5.50
C GLN A 194 -5.90 -13.10 -5.60
N GLN A 195 -5.65 -11.83 -5.90
CA GLN A 195 -6.69 -10.82 -6.04
C GLN A 195 -7.63 -11.14 -7.23
N LEU A 196 -7.08 -11.53 -8.37
CA LEU A 196 -7.89 -11.93 -9.52
C LEU A 196 -8.76 -13.18 -9.22
N MET A 197 -8.23 -14.14 -8.44
CA MET A 197 -9.03 -15.28 -7.98
C MET A 197 -10.15 -14.85 -7.04
N GLN A 198 -9.90 -13.90 -6.16
CA GLN A 198 -10.93 -13.36 -5.27
C GLN A 198 -12.04 -12.67 -6.08
N ILE A 199 -11.68 -11.85 -7.07
CA ILE A 199 -12.62 -11.18 -7.99
C ILE A 199 -13.45 -12.23 -8.75
N LYS A 200 -12.81 -13.28 -9.28
CA LYS A 200 -13.52 -14.38 -9.96
C LYS A 200 -14.54 -15.04 -9.04
N LYS A 201 -14.16 -15.29 -7.79
CA LYS A 201 -15.04 -15.95 -6.80
C LYS A 201 -16.23 -15.07 -6.38
N GLU A 202 -16.00 -13.76 -6.19
CA GLU A 202 -17.01 -12.84 -5.68
C GLU A 202 -17.93 -12.27 -6.77
N TYR A 203 -17.33 -11.94 -7.92
CA TYR A 203 -18.03 -11.21 -9.00
C TYR A 203 -18.23 -12.04 -10.27
N PHE A 204 -17.72 -13.30 -10.31
CA PHE A 204 -17.75 -14.16 -11.50
C PHE A 204 -17.04 -13.55 -12.71
N ILE A 205 -16.10 -12.63 -12.48
CA ILE A 205 -15.29 -11.97 -13.50
C ILE A 205 -13.97 -12.73 -13.64
N GLU A 206 -13.76 -13.41 -14.76
CA GLU A 206 -12.52 -14.13 -15.03
C GLU A 206 -11.54 -13.21 -15.78
N ARG A 207 -10.36 -13.01 -15.20
CA ARG A 207 -9.28 -12.19 -15.78
C ARG A 207 -7.95 -12.90 -15.65
N SER A 208 -7.07 -12.65 -16.63
CA SER A 208 -5.67 -13.07 -16.62
C SER A 208 -4.77 -11.92 -17.07
N LEU A 209 -3.50 -11.95 -16.65
CA LEU A 209 -2.51 -10.91 -16.99
C LEU A 209 -1.64 -11.39 -18.16
N SER A 210 -1.40 -10.55 -19.15
CA SER A 210 -0.44 -10.84 -20.21
C SER A 210 1.01 -10.69 -19.70
N PRO A 211 1.99 -11.33 -20.38
CA PRO A 211 3.41 -11.18 -20.03
C PRO A 211 3.89 -9.72 -20.02
N GLU A 212 3.38 -8.88 -20.92
CA GLU A 212 3.75 -7.47 -21.02
C GLU A 212 3.26 -6.67 -19.80
N VAL A 213 2.03 -6.92 -19.37
CA VAL A 213 1.48 -6.29 -18.17
C VAL A 213 2.23 -6.76 -16.93
N MET A 214 2.53 -8.05 -16.81
CA MET A 214 3.33 -8.59 -15.71
C MET A 214 4.72 -7.97 -15.65
N ALA A 215 5.40 -7.83 -16.78
CA ALA A 215 6.71 -7.17 -16.83
C ALA A 215 6.63 -5.70 -16.39
N ALA A 216 5.59 -4.97 -16.80
CA ALA A 216 5.36 -3.61 -16.36
C ALA A 216 5.10 -3.52 -14.84
N MET A 217 4.33 -4.45 -14.27
CA MET A 217 4.06 -4.52 -12.83
C MET A 217 5.33 -4.82 -12.02
N LEU A 218 6.20 -5.71 -12.51
CA LEU A 218 7.46 -6.05 -11.86
C LEU A 218 8.48 -4.91 -11.89
N SER A 219 8.43 -4.05 -12.90
CA SER A 219 9.32 -2.89 -13.04
C SER A 219 8.86 -1.64 -12.29
N TYR A 220 7.65 -1.64 -11.73
CA TYR A 220 7.09 -0.50 -11.03
C TYR A 220 7.50 -0.47 -9.55
N GLU A 221 7.74 0.73 -8.98
CA GLU A 221 8.26 0.92 -7.62
C GLU A 221 7.26 0.68 -6.49
N TRP A 222 5.96 0.66 -6.79
CA TRP A 222 4.88 0.42 -5.83
C TRP A 222 4.98 1.29 -4.57
N PRO A 223 4.94 2.63 -4.67
CA PRO A 223 5.05 3.52 -3.51
C PRO A 223 3.94 3.32 -2.46
N GLY A 224 2.77 2.83 -2.86
CA GLY A 224 1.67 2.44 -1.97
C GLY A 224 1.66 0.95 -1.61
N ASN A 225 2.72 0.22 -1.96
CA ASN A 225 2.93 -1.20 -1.63
C ASN A 225 1.74 -2.11 -1.99
N ILE A 226 1.40 -3.07 -1.11
CA ILE A 226 0.32 -4.05 -1.35
C ILE A 226 -1.03 -3.37 -1.54
N ARG A 227 -1.33 -2.32 -0.78
CA ARG A 227 -2.61 -1.60 -0.91
C ARG A 227 -2.76 -1.02 -2.31
N GLN A 228 -1.72 -0.41 -2.86
CA GLN A 228 -1.72 0.09 -4.23
C GLN A 228 -1.83 -1.05 -5.24
N LEU A 229 -1.08 -2.14 -5.05
CA LEU A 229 -1.14 -3.31 -5.92
C LEU A 229 -2.56 -3.85 -6.04
N ILE A 230 -3.23 -4.12 -4.92
CA ILE A 230 -4.60 -4.66 -4.89
C ILE A 230 -5.57 -3.72 -5.60
N ASN A 231 -5.56 -2.42 -5.25
CA ASN A 231 -6.41 -1.43 -5.92
C ASN A 231 -6.16 -1.36 -7.43
N THR A 232 -4.91 -1.46 -7.86
CA THR A 232 -4.54 -1.45 -9.29
C THR A 232 -5.07 -2.70 -10.00
N VAL A 233 -4.93 -3.87 -9.39
CA VAL A 233 -5.46 -5.13 -9.94
C VAL A 233 -6.98 -5.10 -10.02
N ASP A 234 -7.68 -4.59 -9.01
CA ASP A 234 -9.13 -4.40 -9.03
C ASP A 234 -9.56 -3.54 -10.21
N ARG A 235 -8.93 -2.37 -10.38
CA ARG A 235 -9.24 -1.48 -11.50
C ARG A 235 -8.97 -2.14 -12.84
N MET A 236 -7.83 -2.79 -13.01
CA MET A 236 -7.52 -3.52 -14.25
C MET A 236 -8.58 -4.59 -14.54
N ALA A 237 -9.03 -5.32 -13.52
CA ALA A 237 -10.01 -6.37 -13.69
C ALA A 237 -11.40 -5.86 -14.06
N PHE A 238 -11.85 -4.77 -13.42
CA PHE A 238 -13.17 -4.20 -13.66
C PHE A 238 -13.25 -3.34 -14.93
N PHE A 239 -12.16 -2.66 -15.31
CA PHE A 239 -12.15 -1.79 -16.50
C PHE A 239 -11.65 -2.50 -17.77
N SER A 240 -11.24 -3.76 -17.71
CA SER A 240 -10.87 -4.52 -18.90
C SER A 240 -12.11 -5.11 -19.57
N ASP A 241 -12.24 -4.87 -20.89
CA ASP A 241 -13.33 -5.44 -21.70
C ASP A 241 -13.08 -6.91 -22.10
N THR A 242 -11.85 -7.39 -21.91
CA THR A 242 -11.43 -8.75 -22.32
C THR A 242 -10.96 -9.57 -21.14
N ASN A 243 -11.04 -10.90 -21.23
CA ASN A 243 -10.56 -11.80 -20.18
C ASN A 243 -9.04 -11.73 -20.02
N LEU A 244 -8.29 -11.44 -21.09
CA LEU A 244 -6.86 -11.21 -21.04
C LEU A 244 -6.57 -9.70 -20.96
N ILE A 245 -6.01 -9.27 -19.83
CA ILE A 245 -5.52 -7.89 -19.64
C ILE A 245 -4.16 -7.79 -20.33
N HIS A 246 -4.16 -7.26 -21.56
CA HIS A 246 -2.96 -7.19 -22.42
C HIS A 246 -2.44 -5.75 -22.59
N SER A 247 -3.23 -4.75 -22.23
CA SER A 247 -2.85 -3.35 -22.43
C SER A 247 -2.09 -2.79 -21.23
N VAL A 248 -0.81 -2.45 -21.45
CA VAL A 248 0.01 -1.73 -20.48
C VAL A 248 -0.57 -0.35 -20.17
N SER A 249 -1.36 0.23 -21.09
CA SER A 249 -2.05 1.51 -20.85
C SER A 249 -3.12 1.38 -19.76
N ILE A 250 -3.88 0.28 -19.70
CA ILE A 250 -4.84 0.00 -18.62
C ILE A 250 -4.09 -0.01 -17.27
N PHE A 251 -2.95 -0.70 -17.20
CA PHE A 251 -2.11 -0.70 -16.00
C PHE A 251 -1.66 0.71 -15.61
N ARG A 252 -1.10 1.48 -16.56
CA ARG A 252 -0.64 2.87 -16.30
C ARG A 252 -1.77 3.79 -15.87
N ASN A 253 -2.93 3.70 -16.50
CA ASN A 253 -4.11 4.50 -16.13
C ASN A 253 -4.62 4.12 -14.73
N SER A 254 -4.55 2.85 -14.36
CA SER A 254 -4.91 2.39 -13.02
C SER A 254 -3.97 2.92 -11.93
N LEU A 255 -2.69 3.20 -12.25
CA LEU A 255 -1.73 3.81 -11.32
C LEU A 255 -1.95 5.32 -11.12
N SER A 256 -2.28 6.05 -12.19
CA SER A 256 -2.41 7.51 -12.15
C SER A 256 -3.53 7.99 -11.21
N GLU A 257 -4.59 7.21 -11.04
CA GLU A 257 -5.66 7.52 -10.10
C GLU A 257 -5.26 7.29 -8.64
N ASP A 258 -4.34 6.34 -8.34
CA ASP A 258 -3.84 6.12 -6.97
C ASP A 258 -3.01 7.28 -6.43
N GLN A 259 -2.39 8.07 -7.29
CA GLN A 259 -1.71 9.30 -6.88
C GLN A 259 -2.69 10.40 -6.42
N GLN A 260 -3.94 10.36 -6.87
CA GLN A 260 -4.96 11.32 -6.45
C GLN A 260 -5.59 10.99 -5.08
N TYR A 261 -5.65 9.71 -4.68
CA TYR A 261 -6.21 9.30 -3.38
C TYR A 261 -5.23 9.38 -2.21
N GLY A 262 -3.94 9.54 -2.48
CA GLY A 262 -2.89 9.72 -1.45
C GLY A 262 -2.65 11.17 -1.07
N MET A 263 -3.17 12.13 -1.81
CA MET A 263 -3.05 13.56 -1.54
C MET A 263 -4.27 14.28 -2.10
N THR A 264 -4.83 15.09 -1.26
CA THR A 264 -5.58 16.28 -1.62
C THR A 264 -7.09 16.27 -1.48
N THR A 265 -7.51 17.22 -0.70
CA THR A 265 -8.65 18.12 -0.93
C THR A 265 -9.03 18.18 -2.42
N PRO A 266 -10.30 18.00 -2.78
CA PRO A 266 -10.76 18.15 -4.17
C PRO A 266 -10.38 19.55 -4.69
N GLY A 267 -9.63 19.61 -5.79
CA GLY A 267 -9.40 20.84 -6.54
C GLY A 267 -7.95 21.34 -6.70
N LYS A 268 -6.92 20.62 -6.20
CA LYS A 268 -5.53 21.02 -6.48
C LYS A 268 -4.90 20.13 -7.55
N VAL A 269 -4.85 20.63 -8.78
CA VAL A 269 -3.96 20.10 -9.83
C VAL A 269 -2.52 20.45 -9.43
N HIS A 270 -1.64 19.45 -9.29
CA HIS A 270 -0.21 19.68 -9.09
C HIS A 270 0.38 20.20 -10.41
N LEU A 271 0.50 21.51 -10.49
CA LEU A 271 1.20 22.16 -11.60
C LEU A 271 2.68 22.25 -11.26
N PRO A 272 3.60 21.82 -12.15
CA PRO A 272 5.03 22.02 -11.93
C PRO A 272 5.33 23.52 -11.85
N ALA A 273 5.94 23.95 -10.76
CA ALA A 273 6.19 25.36 -10.43
C ALA A 273 7.07 26.11 -11.47
N SER A 274 7.66 25.39 -12.43
CA SER A 274 8.57 25.93 -13.44
C SER A 274 7.93 26.13 -14.83
N LYS A 275 6.65 25.71 -15.05
CA LYS A 275 6.01 25.79 -16.36
C LYS A 275 4.90 26.82 -16.38
N SER A 276 4.78 27.55 -17.47
CA SER A 276 3.67 28.50 -17.70
C SER A 276 2.37 27.73 -17.98
N LEU A 277 1.20 28.38 -17.74
CA LEU A 277 -0.10 27.80 -18.07
C LEU A 277 -0.22 27.38 -19.54
N LYS A 278 0.42 28.10 -20.46
CA LYS A 278 0.44 27.77 -21.90
C LYS A 278 1.20 26.48 -22.19
N GLU A 279 2.33 26.26 -21.51
CA GLU A 279 3.12 25.02 -21.66
C GLU A 279 2.36 23.82 -21.09
N ILE A 280 1.78 23.98 -19.93
CA ILE A 280 0.98 22.93 -19.28
C ILE A 280 -0.22 22.56 -20.16
N THR A 281 -0.97 23.55 -20.65
CA THR A 281 -2.12 23.30 -21.53
C THR A 281 -1.70 22.57 -22.80
N LEU A 282 -0.58 22.97 -23.41
CA LEU A 282 -0.09 22.32 -24.62
C LEU A 282 0.34 20.87 -24.38
N GLU A 283 0.97 20.55 -23.25
CA GLU A 283 1.32 19.18 -22.87
C GLU A 283 0.08 18.29 -22.72
N TYR A 284 -0.95 18.75 -22.03
CA TYR A 284 -2.21 17.99 -21.89
C TYR A 284 -2.93 17.83 -23.22
N GLU A 285 -2.97 18.87 -24.07
CA GLU A 285 -3.56 18.78 -25.40
C GLU A 285 -2.84 17.74 -26.28
N VAL A 286 -1.49 17.69 -26.23
CA VAL A 286 -0.68 16.73 -26.96
C VAL A 286 -0.90 15.30 -26.45
N LEU A 287 -1.01 15.12 -25.14
CA LEU A 287 -1.36 13.81 -24.55
C LEU A 287 -2.69 13.30 -25.07
N ILE A 288 -3.72 14.15 -25.07
CA ILE A 288 -5.05 13.79 -25.59
C ILE A 288 -4.98 13.47 -27.08
N ILE A 289 -4.27 14.29 -27.85
CA ILE A 289 -4.13 14.09 -29.30
C ILE A 289 -3.46 12.74 -29.59
N ASN A 290 -2.36 12.42 -28.92
CA ASN A 290 -1.65 11.15 -29.12
C ASN A 290 -2.51 9.95 -28.72
N GLN A 291 -3.24 10.02 -27.62
CA GLN A 291 -4.17 8.97 -27.20
C GLN A 291 -5.24 8.71 -28.28
N TYR A 292 -5.83 9.77 -28.84
CA TYR A 292 -6.83 9.64 -29.90
C TYR A 292 -6.23 9.16 -31.22
N ILE A 293 -4.96 9.48 -31.51
CA ILE A 293 -4.26 8.92 -32.70
C ILE A 293 -4.06 7.43 -32.53
N GLU A 294 -3.66 6.97 -31.35
CA GLU A 294 -3.52 5.54 -31.05
C GLU A 294 -4.86 4.80 -31.14
N GLU A 295 -5.92 5.37 -30.57
CA GLU A 295 -7.26 4.77 -30.54
C GLU A 295 -7.89 4.68 -31.93
N TYR A 296 -7.79 5.74 -32.73
CA TYR A 296 -8.47 5.85 -34.02
C TYR A 296 -7.55 5.55 -35.23
N GLY A 297 -6.27 5.26 -34.97
CA GLY A 297 -5.27 4.80 -35.94
C GLY A 297 -4.76 5.86 -36.92
N SER A 298 -5.22 7.12 -36.84
CA SER A 298 -4.69 8.22 -37.66
C SER A 298 -5.07 9.61 -37.14
N LEU A 299 -4.18 10.60 -37.38
CA LEU A 299 -4.42 12.00 -37.02
C LEU A 299 -5.75 12.56 -37.60
N ARG A 300 -6.12 12.13 -38.80
CA ARG A 300 -7.35 12.60 -39.46
C ARG A 300 -8.61 12.08 -38.76
N LYS A 301 -8.61 10.84 -38.34
CA LYS A 301 -9.72 10.22 -37.60
C LYS A 301 -9.78 10.77 -36.16
N ALA A 302 -8.63 10.93 -35.51
CA ALA A 302 -8.52 11.57 -34.20
C ALA A 302 -9.07 13.00 -34.22
N ALA A 303 -8.75 13.78 -35.25
CA ALA A 303 -9.27 15.14 -35.42
C ALA A 303 -10.79 15.16 -35.56
N ALA A 304 -11.37 14.23 -36.31
CA ALA A 304 -12.83 14.12 -36.44
C ALA A 304 -13.49 13.77 -35.08
N ALA A 305 -12.92 12.82 -34.32
CA ALA A 305 -13.41 12.42 -33.01
C ALA A 305 -13.31 13.56 -31.96
N LEU A 306 -12.23 14.33 -32.01
CA LEU A 306 -12.00 15.52 -31.17
C LEU A 306 -12.76 16.77 -31.65
N LYS A 307 -13.60 16.65 -32.71
CA LYS A 307 -14.32 17.77 -33.34
C LYS A 307 -13.39 18.96 -33.68
N SER A 308 -12.20 18.64 -34.18
CA SER A 308 -11.16 19.59 -34.56
C SER A 308 -10.68 19.36 -35.98
N SER A 309 -9.81 20.24 -36.50
CA SER A 309 -9.20 20.02 -37.82
C SER A 309 -7.84 19.35 -37.69
N PRO A 310 -7.43 18.49 -38.66
CA PRO A 310 -6.10 17.86 -38.65
C PRO A 310 -4.94 18.86 -38.63
N SER A 311 -5.11 20.04 -39.25
CA SER A 311 -4.11 21.11 -39.24
C SER A 311 -3.89 21.71 -37.86
N VAL A 312 -4.94 21.88 -37.07
CA VAL A 312 -4.84 22.37 -35.68
C VAL A 312 -4.11 21.37 -34.82
N LEU A 313 -4.45 20.07 -34.90
CA LEU A 313 -3.77 19.04 -34.12
C LEU A 313 -2.30 18.91 -34.54
N SER A 314 -1.99 18.92 -35.83
CA SER A 314 -0.62 18.89 -36.34
C SER A 314 0.19 20.10 -35.87
N SER A 315 -0.37 21.29 -35.87
CA SER A 315 0.30 22.50 -35.38
C SER A 315 0.65 22.41 -33.88
N LYS A 316 -0.24 21.85 -33.07
CA LYS A 316 0.01 21.64 -31.64
C LYS A 316 1.11 20.61 -31.37
N LEU A 317 1.09 19.48 -32.10
CA LEU A 317 2.16 18.47 -32.05
C LEU A 317 3.51 19.09 -32.45
N THR A 318 3.57 19.81 -33.57
CA THR A 318 4.79 20.45 -34.05
C THR A 318 5.33 21.45 -33.02
N LYS A 319 4.50 22.28 -32.43
CA LYS A 319 4.91 23.23 -31.39
C LYS A 319 5.49 22.54 -30.15
N PHE A 320 4.86 21.45 -29.73
CA PHE A 320 5.31 20.68 -28.57
C PHE A 320 6.65 20.03 -28.81
N TYR A 321 6.80 19.30 -29.92
CA TYR A 321 8.05 18.62 -30.24
C TYR A 321 9.20 19.61 -30.56
N ALA A 322 8.94 20.73 -31.23
CA ALA A 322 9.95 21.74 -31.47
C ALA A 322 10.49 22.37 -30.16
N ALA A 323 9.62 22.55 -29.16
CA ALA A 323 10.03 23.05 -27.84
C ALA A 323 10.86 22.06 -27.03
N HIS A 324 10.76 20.75 -27.31
CA HIS A 324 11.52 19.69 -26.60
C HIS A 324 12.81 19.30 -27.31
N ILE A 325 12.89 19.42 -28.64
CA ILE A 325 14.10 19.16 -29.43
C ILE A 325 15.17 20.23 -29.16
N SER A 326 14.76 21.48 -28.89
CA SER A 326 15.71 22.58 -28.59
C SER A 326 16.32 22.52 -27.18
N LYS A 327 15.93 21.58 -26.31
CA LYS A 327 16.48 21.44 -24.96
C LYS A 327 17.55 20.34 -24.85
N ASP A 328 17.64 19.43 -25.83
CA ASP A 328 18.61 18.34 -25.82
C ASP A 328 19.92 18.65 -26.58
N ASP A 329 20.03 19.81 -27.25
CA ASP A 329 21.22 20.22 -28.01
C ASP A 329 22.16 21.19 -27.24
N THR A 330 22.08 21.22 -25.92
CA THR A 330 23.01 21.98 -25.08
C THR A 330 23.66 21.08 -24.02
N PHE A 331 24.53 20.19 -24.52
CA PHE A 331 25.67 19.64 -23.75
C PHE A 331 26.81 19.31 -24.72
#